data_5ab8f7f9f6268ae73874ad196b411c11
#
_entry.id   5ab8f7f9f6268ae73874ad196b411c11
#
_cell.length_a   1.000
_cell.length_b   1.000
_cell.length_c   1.000
_cell.angle_alpha   90.00
_cell.angle_beta   90.00
_cell.angle_gamma   90.00
#
_symmetry.space_group_name_H-M   'P 1'
#
loop_
_entity.id
_entity.type
_entity.pdbx_description
1 polymer ?
#
loop_
_entity_poly.entity_id
_entity_poly.type
_entity_poly.pdbx_seq_one_letter_code
_entity_poly.pdbx_strand_id
1 'polypeptide(L)'
;MKRIFLLIIALFLFHITSTAQTYRIAEMNTDQIRSLNRDKTVVLLPGGILEEHGSYLPSFTDGYWNERLTNDLAKAITVKSGWSVVIFPIIPLGNSGANDIGDKYSFPGTYVVRFSTLRAIFMDLATELGEQGFKWIFVIHGHGAPNHNRALDQASDYFREAYGGHMINLVGLMPVISAWDGKKTDKERQEDGLPIHAGMDETSMMLFLRPELVSPKYKTAKPQSSDKMEDLIRIARSKDWPGYFGSPRLANRSQYEKGWGRASKEAINIALKILDGLDERQIVRFGDEMKKSAPDVKLDEESLKHEEDIKRKQDEWLKKKGLQ
;
A
#
# COMPACT_ATOMS: atom_id res chain seq x y z
N MET A 1 -37.09 -20.64 -67.47
CA MET A 1 -37.19 -19.69 -66.35
C MET A 1 -36.47 -20.31 -65.18
N LYS A 2 -35.22 -19.88 -64.93
CA LYS A 2 -34.40 -20.34 -63.77
C LYS A 2 -34.57 -19.35 -62.63
N ARG A 3 -35.15 -19.80 -61.50
CA ARG A 3 -35.25 -18.99 -60.26
C ARG A 3 -33.94 -19.10 -59.51
N ILE A 4 -33.22 -17.99 -59.37
CA ILE A 4 -32.03 -17.86 -58.55
C ILE A 4 -32.52 -17.55 -57.13
N PHE A 5 -32.25 -18.47 -56.20
CA PHE A 5 -32.48 -18.27 -54.79
C PHE A 5 -31.24 -17.54 -54.20
N LEU A 6 -31.37 -16.27 -53.82
CA LEU A 6 -30.34 -15.53 -53.09
C LEU A 6 -30.46 -15.90 -51.63
N LEU A 7 -29.49 -16.62 -51.11
CA LEU A 7 -29.34 -16.90 -49.67
C LEU A 7 -28.60 -15.73 -49.02
N ILE A 8 -29.31 -14.86 -48.30
CA ILE A 8 -28.71 -13.79 -47.51
C ILE A 8 -28.31 -14.42 -46.15
N ILE A 9 -27.00 -14.71 -46.00
CA ILE A 9 -26.43 -15.08 -44.70
C ILE A 9 -26.23 -13.78 -43.91
N ALA A 10 -27.11 -13.48 -42.95
CA ALA A 10 -26.94 -12.44 -42.00
C ALA A 10 -25.92 -12.91 -40.95
N LEU A 11 -24.67 -12.46 -41.08
CA LEU A 11 -23.66 -12.59 -40.00
C LEU A 11 -24.07 -11.66 -38.86
N PHE A 12 -24.72 -12.21 -37.86
CA PHE A 12 -24.84 -11.57 -36.56
C PHE A 12 -23.45 -11.56 -35.87
N LEU A 13 -22.70 -10.51 -36.10
CA LEU A 13 -21.55 -10.19 -35.23
C LEU A 13 -22.09 -9.86 -33.84
N PHE A 14 -22.11 -10.88 -32.98
CA PHE A 14 -22.23 -10.66 -31.54
C PHE A 14 -21.01 -9.85 -31.07
N HIS A 15 -21.13 -8.54 -31.08
CA HIS A 15 -20.23 -7.71 -30.29
C HIS A 15 -20.52 -8.05 -28.84
N ILE A 16 -19.72 -8.94 -28.25
CA ILE A 16 -19.63 -9.08 -26.81
C ILE A 16 -19.00 -7.77 -26.33
N THR A 17 -19.84 -6.79 -26.04
CA THR A 17 -19.39 -5.60 -25.30
C THR A 17 -19.05 -6.12 -23.91
N SER A 18 -17.76 -6.40 -23.67
CA SER A 18 -17.24 -6.61 -22.33
C SER A 18 -17.57 -5.34 -21.53
N THR A 19 -18.63 -5.39 -20.74
CA THR A 19 -18.95 -4.30 -19.81
C THR A 19 -17.84 -4.27 -18.79
N ALA A 20 -17.19 -3.12 -18.66
CA ALA A 20 -16.20 -2.88 -17.61
C ALA A 20 -16.83 -3.21 -16.24
N GLN A 21 -16.19 -4.10 -15.49
CA GLN A 21 -16.78 -4.63 -14.26
C GLN A 21 -15.74 -4.78 -13.16
N THR A 22 -16.18 -4.55 -11.92
CA THR A 22 -15.38 -4.83 -10.71
C THR A 22 -15.82 -6.17 -10.11
N TYR A 23 -14.85 -7.05 -9.90
CA TYR A 23 -15.02 -8.34 -9.28
C TYR A 23 -14.25 -8.42 -7.95
N ARG A 24 -14.71 -9.24 -7.04
CA ARG A 24 -13.96 -9.67 -5.87
C ARG A 24 -13.53 -11.12 -6.08
N ILE A 25 -12.23 -11.40 -6.12
CA ILE A 25 -11.72 -12.75 -6.44
C ILE A 25 -12.28 -13.82 -5.49
N ALA A 26 -12.50 -13.47 -4.22
CA ALA A 26 -13.06 -14.36 -3.20
C ALA A 26 -14.52 -14.78 -3.49
N GLU A 27 -15.21 -14.10 -4.38
CA GLU A 27 -16.60 -14.33 -4.78
C GLU A 27 -16.70 -14.98 -6.16
N MET A 28 -15.56 -15.22 -6.84
CA MET A 28 -15.52 -15.76 -8.19
C MET A 28 -15.24 -17.25 -8.20
N ASN A 29 -15.93 -17.97 -9.08
CA ASN A 29 -15.60 -19.37 -9.39
C ASN A 29 -14.58 -19.43 -10.55
N THR A 30 -14.06 -20.64 -10.79
CA THR A 30 -13.02 -20.92 -11.79
C THR A 30 -13.43 -20.48 -13.22
N ASP A 31 -14.68 -20.69 -13.61
CA ASP A 31 -15.13 -20.34 -14.98
C ASP A 31 -15.22 -18.83 -15.15
N GLN A 32 -15.67 -18.11 -14.14
CA GLN A 32 -15.65 -16.64 -14.13
C GLN A 32 -14.22 -16.10 -14.24
N ILE A 33 -13.26 -16.70 -13.50
CA ILE A 33 -11.85 -16.30 -13.58
C ILE A 33 -11.28 -16.62 -14.97
N ARG A 34 -11.58 -17.79 -15.54
CA ARG A 34 -11.12 -18.16 -16.90
C ARG A 34 -11.65 -17.22 -17.98
N SER A 35 -12.85 -16.69 -17.84
CA SER A 35 -13.48 -15.79 -18.83
C SER A 35 -12.89 -14.38 -18.85
N LEU A 36 -12.06 -13.99 -17.87
CA LEU A 36 -11.45 -12.66 -17.81
C LEU A 36 -10.48 -12.43 -18.97
N ASN A 37 -10.55 -11.25 -19.56
CA ASN A 37 -9.55 -10.79 -20.53
C ASN A 37 -8.27 -10.37 -19.79
N ARG A 38 -7.20 -11.16 -19.88
CA ARG A 38 -5.93 -10.94 -19.17
C ARG A 38 -5.23 -9.64 -19.53
N ASP A 39 -5.38 -9.18 -20.76
CA ASP A 39 -4.75 -7.94 -21.26
C ASP A 39 -5.50 -6.67 -20.83
N LYS A 40 -6.76 -6.81 -20.39
CA LYS A 40 -7.65 -5.72 -20.00
C LYS A 40 -8.24 -5.89 -18.60
N THR A 41 -7.63 -6.75 -17.79
CA THR A 41 -8.02 -6.95 -16.40
C THR A 41 -6.89 -6.51 -15.48
N VAL A 42 -7.20 -5.57 -14.58
CA VAL A 42 -6.29 -5.13 -13.53
C VAL A 42 -6.58 -5.90 -12.27
N VAL A 43 -5.54 -6.49 -11.69
CA VAL A 43 -5.60 -7.09 -10.35
C VAL A 43 -5.19 -6.04 -9.33
N LEU A 44 -6.01 -5.82 -8.31
CA LEU A 44 -5.70 -4.97 -7.17
C LEU A 44 -5.38 -5.85 -5.97
N LEU A 45 -4.17 -5.70 -5.41
CA LEU A 45 -3.72 -6.36 -4.19
C LEU A 45 -3.73 -5.35 -3.04
N PRO A 46 -4.87 -5.18 -2.34
CA PRO A 46 -4.95 -4.29 -1.20
C PRO A 46 -4.28 -4.89 0.02
N GLY A 47 -3.69 -4.04 0.84
CA GLY A 47 -3.08 -4.48 2.07
C GLY A 47 -2.96 -3.37 3.09
N GLY A 48 -1.97 -3.49 3.92
CA GLY A 48 -1.63 -2.58 4.99
C GLY A 48 -0.81 -3.33 6.02
N ILE A 49 -0.50 -2.67 7.08
CA ILE A 49 0.25 -3.24 8.20
C ILE A 49 -0.65 -3.20 9.44
N LEU A 50 -0.51 -4.17 10.33
CA LEU A 50 -0.97 -4.04 11.70
C LEU A 50 0.16 -3.39 12.49
N GLU A 51 0.06 -2.09 12.67
CA GLU A 51 1.05 -1.25 13.32
C GLU A 51 0.38 -0.42 14.41
N GLU A 52 1.07 -0.22 15.50
CA GLU A 52 0.63 0.73 16.51
C GLU A 52 0.48 2.14 15.89
N HIS A 53 -0.53 2.88 16.28
CA HIS A 53 -0.76 4.27 15.90
C HIS A 53 -1.09 5.10 17.15
N GLY A 54 -0.30 4.86 18.21
CA GLY A 54 -0.45 5.51 19.49
C GLY A 54 -1.75 5.17 20.22
N SER A 55 -2.13 6.04 21.13
CA SER A 55 -3.31 5.84 22.00
C SER A 55 -4.63 6.29 21.37
N TYR A 56 -4.61 6.79 20.14
CA TYR A 56 -5.77 7.48 19.57
C TYR A 56 -6.33 6.84 18.31
N LEU A 57 -5.53 6.10 17.58
CA LEU A 57 -5.89 5.48 16.31
C LEU A 57 -5.82 3.95 16.41
N PRO A 58 -6.57 3.23 15.58
CA PRO A 58 -6.50 1.76 15.53
C PRO A 58 -5.22 1.29 14.84
N SER A 59 -4.75 0.08 15.18
CA SER A 59 -3.53 -0.52 14.58
C SER A 59 -3.63 -0.81 13.08
N PHE A 60 -4.81 -0.74 12.47
CA PHE A 60 -4.99 -0.94 11.03
C PHE A 60 -5.25 0.38 10.28
N THR A 61 -4.74 1.48 10.77
CA THR A 61 -4.93 2.83 10.18
C THR A 61 -4.55 2.87 8.70
N ASP A 62 -3.37 2.37 8.34
CA ASP A 62 -2.89 2.29 6.95
C ASP A 62 -3.85 1.47 6.07
N GLY A 63 -4.34 0.35 6.59
CA GLY A 63 -5.24 -0.53 5.87
C GLY A 63 -6.57 0.12 5.50
N TYR A 64 -7.14 0.95 6.37
CA TYR A 64 -8.37 1.67 6.07
C TYR A 64 -8.22 2.64 4.91
N TRP A 65 -7.08 3.32 4.80
CA TRP A 65 -6.81 4.17 3.66
C TRP A 65 -6.59 3.36 2.38
N ASN A 66 -5.81 2.28 2.47
CA ASN A 66 -5.56 1.38 1.33
C ASN A 66 -6.86 0.76 0.80
N GLU A 67 -7.75 0.35 1.69
CA GLU A 67 -9.08 -0.16 1.32
C GLU A 67 -9.90 0.91 0.58
N ARG A 68 -9.89 2.13 1.08
CA ARG A 68 -10.58 3.26 0.44
C ARG A 68 -9.99 3.55 -0.94
N LEU A 69 -8.67 3.66 -1.06
CA LEU A 69 -7.99 3.88 -2.33
C LEU A 69 -8.28 2.76 -3.33
N THR A 70 -8.26 1.50 -2.88
CA THR A 70 -8.57 0.33 -3.73
C THR A 70 -9.95 0.46 -4.36
N ASN A 71 -10.96 0.81 -3.58
CA ASN A 71 -12.32 0.97 -4.07
C ASN A 71 -12.46 2.17 -5.03
N ASP A 72 -11.79 3.29 -4.75
CA ASP A 72 -11.81 4.47 -5.61
C ASP A 72 -11.04 4.24 -6.92
N LEU A 73 -9.91 3.52 -6.87
CA LEU A 73 -9.13 3.12 -8.04
C LEU A 73 -9.93 2.14 -8.92
N ALA A 74 -10.58 1.14 -8.34
CA ALA A 74 -11.42 0.21 -9.08
C ALA A 74 -12.51 0.94 -9.86
N LYS A 75 -13.20 1.89 -9.24
CA LYS A 75 -14.19 2.74 -9.93
C LYS A 75 -13.58 3.54 -11.08
N ALA A 76 -12.40 4.14 -10.85
CA ALA A 76 -11.73 4.93 -11.87
C ALA A 76 -11.29 4.09 -13.08
N ILE A 77 -10.79 2.87 -12.86
CA ILE A 77 -10.38 1.96 -13.93
C ILE A 77 -11.60 1.48 -14.72
N THR A 78 -12.69 1.14 -14.07
CA THR A 78 -13.90 0.61 -14.76
C THR A 78 -14.66 1.66 -15.57
N VAL A 79 -14.38 2.94 -15.40
CA VAL A 79 -14.87 3.99 -16.34
C VAL A 79 -14.13 3.90 -17.69
N LYS A 80 -12.94 3.31 -17.73
CA LYS A 80 -12.13 3.13 -18.93
C LYS A 80 -12.68 1.96 -19.75
N SER A 81 -13.17 2.25 -20.97
CA SER A 81 -13.83 1.26 -21.84
C SER A 81 -13.01 -0.02 -22.02
N GLY A 82 -13.65 -1.16 -21.81
CA GLY A 82 -13.08 -2.49 -21.99
C GLY A 82 -12.14 -2.96 -20.85
N TRP A 83 -11.94 -2.18 -19.79
CA TRP A 83 -11.16 -2.60 -18.63
C TRP A 83 -12.06 -3.20 -17.56
N SER A 84 -11.56 -4.26 -16.93
CA SER A 84 -12.16 -4.88 -15.74
C SER A 84 -11.18 -4.84 -14.57
N VAL A 85 -11.70 -4.96 -13.36
CA VAL A 85 -10.90 -4.97 -12.14
C VAL A 85 -11.23 -6.21 -11.31
N VAL A 86 -10.20 -6.88 -10.80
CA VAL A 86 -10.31 -7.95 -9.82
C VAL A 86 -9.65 -7.50 -8.52
N ILE A 87 -10.41 -7.43 -7.44
CA ILE A 87 -9.94 -7.04 -6.11
C ILE A 87 -9.68 -8.31 -5.28
N PHE A 88 -8.49 -8.45 -4.76
CA PHE A 88 -8.12 -9.49 -3.80
C PHE A 88 -8.58 -9.12 -2.38
N PRO A 89 -8.69 -10.10 -1.46
CA PRO A 89 -8.84 -9.83 -0.03
C PRO A 89 -7.66 -8.99 0.49
N ILE A 90 -7.93 -8.22 1.55
CA ILE A 90 -6.89 -7.41 2.20
C ILE A 90 -5.81 -8.33 2.79
N ILE A 91 -4.54 -7.97 2.55
CA ILE A 91 -3.36 -8.65 3.10
C ILE A 91 -2.80 -7.79 4.22
N PRO A 92 -3.11 -8.05 5.51
CA PRO A 92 -2.73 -7.18 6.63
C PRO A 92 -1.32 -7.50 7.16
N LEU A 93 -0.37 -7.79 6.29
CA LEU A 93 0.99 -8.20 6.62
C LEU A 93 1.99 -7.19 6.07
N GLY A 94 2.64 -6.45 6.95
CA GLY A 94 3.63 -5.44 6.62
C GLY A 94 4.96 -5.66 7.33
N ASN A 95 5.93 -4.81 7.04
CA ASN A 95 7.28 -4.86 7.57
C ASN A 95 7.69 -3.51 8.16
N SER A 96 8.43 -3.51 9.26
CA SER A 96 8.96 -2.33 9.97
C SER A 96 7.89 -1.34 10.43
N GLY A 97 7.56 -1.35 11.71
CA GLY A 97 6.68 -0.33 12.31
C GLY A 97 7.45 0.92 12.74
N ALA A 98 6.77 2.04 12.96
CA ALA A 98 7.36 3.28 13.48
C ALA A 98 8.04 3.08 14.86
N ASN A 99 7.61 2.09 15.61
CA ASN A 99 8.25 1.69 16.87
C ASN A 99 9.70 1.20 16.68
N ASP A 100 10.10 0.74 15.49
CA ASP A 100 11.48 0.36 15.17
C ASP A 100 12.44 1.59 15.25
N ILE A 101 11.93 2.80 14.98
CA ILE A 101 12.69 4.06 15.13
C ILE A 101 13.23 4.23 16.56
N GLY A 102 12.52 3.67 17.54
CA GLY A 102 12.92 3.70 18.96
C GLY A 102 13.49 2.38 19.49
N ASP A 103 13.87 1.44 18.63
CA ASP A 103 14.31 0.08 19.01
C ASP A 103 13.25 -0.70 19.83
N LYS A 104 11.96 -0.41 19.61
CA LYS A 104 10.84 -1.01 20.36
C LYS A 104 10.15 -2.12 19.56
N TYR A 105 10.90 -3.15 19.17
CA TYR A 105 10.45 -4.22 18.25
C TYR A 105 9.26 -5.09 18.74
N SER A 106 8.88 -4.98 19.99
CA SER A 106 7.72 -5.72 20.56
C SER A 106 6.65 -4.77 21.08
N PHE A 107 6.44 -3.65 20.39
CA PHE A 107 5.46 -2.65 20.83
C PHE A 107 4.03 -3.15 20.65
N PRO A 108 3.13 -2.98 21.65
CA PRO A 108 1.74 -3.42 21.55
C PRO A 108 1.00 -2.74 20.38
N GLY A 109 0.33 -3.53 19.56
CA GLY A 109 -0.38 -3.04 18.37
C GLY A 109 0.37 -3.26 17.06
N THR A 110 1.70 -3.56 17.11
CA THR A 110 2.50 -3.86 15.94
C THR A 110 2.72 -5.36 15.79
N TYR A 111 2.34 -5.90 14.62
CA TYR A 111 2.46 -7.31 14.24
C TYR A 111 3.03 -7.40 12.83
N VAL A 112 4.35 -7.35 12.72
CA VAL A 112 5.09 -7.31 11.46
C VAL A 112 5.59 -8.68 11.04
N VAL A 113 5.82 -8.82 9.73
CA VAL A 113 6.59 -9.94 9.17
C VAL A 113 7.96 -9.44 8.71
N ARG A 114 8.93 -10.35 8.62
CA ARG A 114 10.26 -9.99 8.13
C ARG A 114 10.21 -9.49 6.69
N PHE A 115 11.14 -8.63 6.32
CA PHE A 115 11.34 -8.13 4.95
C PHE A 115 11.33 -9.26 3.91
N SER A 116 12.13 -10.31 4.15
CA SER A 116 12.21 -11.46 3.26
C SER A 116 10.89 -12.23 3.15
N THR A 117 10.11 -12.29 4.23
CA THR A 117 8.79 -12.96 4.25
C THR A 117 7.77 -12.13 3.47
N LEU A 118 7.71 -10.82 3.69
CA LEU A 118 6.81 -9.93 2.94
C LEU A 118 7.10 -10.03 1.44
N ARG A 119 8.38 -9.91 1.06
CA ARG A 119 8.81 -10.06 -0.34
C ARG A 119 8.40 -11.39 -0.92
N ALA A 120 8.61 -12.50 -0.20
CA ALA A 120 8.27 -13.84 -0.67
C ALA A 120 6.77 -14.00 -0.91
N ILE A 121 5.91 -13.51 0.00
CA ILE A 121 4.45 -13.53 -0.17
C ILE A 121 4.04 -12.85 -1.49
N PHE A 122 4.58 -11.66 -1.78
CA PHE A 122 4.21 -10.94 -2.99
C PHE A 122 4.86 -11.52 -4.25
N MET A 123 6.03 -12.15 -4.16
CA MET A 123 6.62 -12.92 -5.27
C MET A 123 5.82 -14.19 -5.59
N ASP A 124 5.33 -14.91 -4.58
CA ASP A 124 4.49 -16.09 -4.79
C ASP A 124 3.15 -15.69 -5.45
N LEU A 125 2.50 -14.63 -4.98
CA LEU A 125 1.29 -14.09 -5.63
C LEU A 125 1.57 -13.61 -7.06
N ALA A 126 2.71 -12.99 -7.30
CA ALA A 126 3.15 -12.56 -8.62
C ALA A 126 3.33 -13.77 -9.56
N THR A 127 3.93 -14.86 -9.06
CA THR A 127 4.08 -16.12 -9.79
C THR A 127 2.71 -16.68 -10.18
N GLU A 128 1.82 -16.89 -9.23
CA GLU A 128 0.49 -17.45 -9.50
C GLU A 128 -0.33 -16.62 -10.49
N LEU A 129 -0.27 -15.29 -10.37
CA LEU A 129 -0.95 -14.39 -11.30
C LEU A 129 -0.30 -14.38 -12.69
N GLY A 130 1.03 -14.42 -12.76
CA GLY A 130 1.79 -14.47 -14.00
C GLY A 130 1.54 -15.76 -14.79
N GLU A 131 1.58 -16.93 -14.12
CA GLU A 131 1.26 -18.23 -14.70
C GLU A 131 -0.18 -18.30 -15.23
N GLN A 132 -1.11 -17.58 -14.61
CA GLN A 132 -2.48 -17.43 -15.10
C GLN A 132 -2.64 -16.37 -16.20
N GLY A 133 -1.55 -15.71 -16.61
CA GLY A 133 -1.50 -14.78 -17.74
C GLY A 133 -1.96 -13.36 -17.43
N PHE A 134 -2.17 -12.98 -16.17
CA PHE A 134 -2.48 -11.59 -15.81
C PHE A 134 -1.29 -10.68 -16.14
N LYS A 135 -1.59 -9.48 -16.67
CA LYS A 135 -0.56 -8.52 -17.11
C LYS A 135 -0.48 -7.28 -16.23
N TRP A 136 -1.52 -6.93 -15.50
CA TRP A 136 -1.63 -5.67 -14.79
C TRP A 136 -1.96 -5.90 -13.32
N ILE A 137 -1.04 -5.56 -12.44
CA ILE A 137 -1.19 -5.71 -10.99
C ILE A 137 -0.83 -4.40 -10.32
N PHE A 138 -1.74 -3.82 -9.54
CA PHE A 138 -1.43 -2.72 -8.63
C PHE A 138 -1.46 -3.21 -7.20
N VAL A 139 -0.34 -3.06 -6.52
CA VAL A 139 -0.22 -3.29 -5.08
C VAL A 139 -0.59 -1.99 -4.37
N ILE A 140 -1.64 -2.03 -3.55
CA ILE A 140 -2.12 -0.89 -2.78
C ILE A 140 -1.85 -1.20 -1.31
N HIS A 141 -0.60 -1.02 -0.92
CA HIS A 141 -0.08 -1.45 0.37
C HIS A 141 0.72 -0.33 1.03
N GLY A 142 0.06 0.83 1.24
CA GLY A 142 0.69 2.03 1.78
C GLY A 142 1.14 1.85 3.21
N HIS A 143 2.40 2.16 3.44
CA HIS A 143 3.08 2.25 4.72
C HIS A 143 4.42 2.95 4.52
N GLY A 144 4.82 3.78 5.50
CA GLY A 144 5.96 4.70 5.35
C GLY A 144 7.35 4.10 5.54
N ALA A 145 7.49 2.80 5.84
CA ALA A 145 8.81 2.21 6.07
C ALA A 145 9.54 1.88 4.75
N PRO A 146 10.83 2.28 4.60
CA PRO A 146 11.58 2.03 3.37
C PRO A 146 11.76 0.53 3.06
N ASN A 147 12.04 -0.30 4.07
CA ASN A 147 12.17 -1.76 3.90
C ASN A 147 10.88 -2.40 3.40
N HIS A 148 9.73 -1.99 3.93
CA HIS A 148 8.42 -2.44 3.46
C HIS A 148 8.24 -2.17 1.96
N ASN A 149 8.48 -0.94 1.54
CA ASN A 149 8.33 -0.56 0.13
C ASN A 149 9.32 -1.30 -0.77
N ARG A 150 10.59 -1.46 -0.34
CA ARG A 150 11.59 -2.23 -1.11
C ARG A 150 11.22 -3.70 -1.28
N ALA A 151 10.57 -4.32 -0.30
CA ALA A 151 10.10 -5.70 -0.43
C ALA A 151 9.06 -5.83 -1.55
N LEU A 152 8.11 -4.90 -1.61
CA LEU A 152 7.07 -4.84 -2.64
C LEU A 152 7.63 -4.47 -4.02
N ASP A 153 8.58 -3.53 -4.06
CA ASP A 153 9.26 -3.12 -5.30
C ASP A 153 10.06 -4.27 -5.92
N GLN A 154 10.75 -5.08 -5.09
CA GLN A 154 11.48 -6.27 -5.58
C GLN A 154 10.55 -7.36 -6.12
N ALA A 155 9.38 -7.56 -5.50
CA ALA A 155 8.37 -8.47 -6.04
C ALA A 155 7.79 -7.95 -7.37
N SER A 156 7.63 -6.63 -7.49
CA SER A 156 7.20 -5.97 -8.72
C SER A 156 8.21 -6.13 -9.86
N ASP A 157 9.50 -5.96 -9.56
CA ASP A 157 10.58 -6.18 -10.51
C ASP A 157 10.64 -7.64 -10.98
N TYR A 158 10.52 -8.58 -10.05
CA TYR A 158 10.43 -10.00 -10.37
C TYR A 158 9.30 -10.31 -11.34
N PHE A 159 8.08 -9.81 -11.07
CA PHE A 159 6.92 -10.05 -11.97
C PHE A 159 7.20 -9.55 -13.38
N ARG A 160 7.75 -8.36 -13.50
CA ARG A 160 8.09 -7.77 -14.81
C ARG A 160 9.13 -8.62 -15.55
N GLU A 161 10.19 -9.04 -14.87
CA GLU A 161 11.30 -9.79 -15.49
C GLU A 161 10.90 -11.22 -15.84
N ALA A 162 10.10 -11.88 -15.00
CA ALA A 162 9.72 -13.27 -15.21
C ALA A 162 8.51 -13.42 -16.16
N TYR A 163 7.55 -12.49 -16.14
CA TYR A 163 6.26 -12.63 -16.85
C TYR A 163 6.00 -11.55 -17.89
N GLY A 164 6.86 -10.54 -18.01
CA GLY A 164 6.72 -9.44 -18.98
C GLY A 164 5.46 -8.59 -18.76
N GLY A 165 4.88 -8.63 -17.56
CA GLY A 165 3.73 -7.82 -17.18
C GLY A 165 4.13 -6.60 -16.34
N HIS A 166 3.14 -5.90 -15.80
CA HIS A 166 3.29 -4.71 -14.99
C HIS A 166 2.74 -4.98 -13.58
N MET A 167 3.61 -5.11 -12.60
CA MET A 167 3.26 -5.11 -11.18
C MET A 167 3.88 -3.88 -10.54
N ILE A 168 3.08 -3.08 -9.85
CA ILE A 168 3.51 -1.78 -9.35
C ILE A 168 3.08 -1.62 -7.89
N ASN A 169 4.04 -1.35 -7.01
CA ASN A 169 3.79 -0.83 -5.66
C ASN A 169 3.34 0.64 -5.81
N LEU A 170 2.05 0.82 -6.07
CA LEU A 170 1.48 2.10 -6.48
C LEU A 170 1.63 3.19 -5.41
N VAL A 171 1.48 2.82 -4.15
CA VAL A 171 1.56 3.76 -3.02
C VAL A 171 3.00 4.10 -2.67
N GLY A 172 3.95 3.24 -3.00
CA GLY A 172 5.39 3.46 -2.83
C GLY A 172 6.03 4.34 -3.91
N LEU A 173 5.26 4.96 -4.80
CA LEU A 173 5.79 5.90 -5.80
C LEU A 173 5.95 7.30 -5.21
N MET A 174 7.10 7.94 -5.41
CA MET A 174 7.42 9.26 -4.85
C MET A 174 6.36 10.35 -5.14
N PRO A 175 5.76 10.45 -6.33
CA PRO A 175 4.70 11.45 -6.54
C PRO A 175 3.48 11.24 -5.64
N VAL A 176 3.14 9.98 -5.31
CA VAL A 176 2.04 9.66 -4.39
C VAL A 176 2.43 10.04 -2.97
N ILE A 177 3.63 9.66 -2.53
CA ILE A 177 4.17 10.01 -1.20
C ILE A 177 4.23 11.54 -1.04
N SER A 178 4.77 12.25 -2.02
CA SER A 178 4.87 13.72 -1.98
C SER A 178 3.50 14.42 -1.96
N ALA A 179 2.46 13.77 -2.48
CA ALA A 179 1.11 14.32 -2.45
C ALA A 179 0.46 14.23 -1.05
N TRP A 180 1.04 13.47 -0.12
CA TRP A 180 0.58 13.41 1.29
C TRP A 180 0.92 14.68 2.07
N ASP A 181 1.96 15.41 1.66
CA ASP A 181 2.32 16.67 2.31
C ASP A 181 1.17 17.69 2.11
N GLY A 182 0.28 17.69 3.09
CA GLY A 182 -0.88 18.58 3.12
C GLY A 182 -0.45 20.05 3.25
N LYS A 183 -1.29 20.95 2.76
CA LYS A 183 -1.09 22.39 2.99
C LYS A 183 -1.32 22.70 4.48
N LYS A 184 -0.27 22.59 5.28
CA LYS A 184 -0.24 23.05 6.67
C LYS A 184 0.08 24.54 6.73
N THR A 185 -0.51 25.24 7.67
CA THR A 185 -0.06 26.59 8.05
C THR A 185 1.32 26.50 8.72
N ASP A 186 2.05 27.60 8.81
CA ASP A 186 3.37 27.63 9.46
C ASP A 186 3.27 27.21 10.93
N LYS A 187 2.20 27.59 11.61
CA LYS A 187 1.93 27.19 12.99
C LYS A 187 1.71 25.67 13.12
N GLU A 188 0.93 25.08 12.21
CA GLU A 188 0.72 23.65 12.18
C GLU A 188 2.02 22.89 11.86
N ARG A 189 2.83 23.38 10.90
CA ARG A 189 4.15 22.79 10.61
C ARG A 189 5.08 22.84 11.80
N GLN A 190 5.14 23.98 12.48
CA GLN A 190 6.00 24.16 13.65
C GLN A 190 5.61 23.23 14.79
N GLU A 191 4.31 23.00 15.01
CA GLU A 191 3.85 22.15 16.10
C GLU A 191 3.88 20.65 15.74
N ASP A 192 3.54 20.27 14.48
CA ASP A 192 3.46 18.89 14.05
C ASP A 192 4.84 18.32 13.67
N GLY A 193 5.77 19.15 13.18
CA GLY A 193 7.11 18.74 12.76
C GLY A 193 7.07 17.84 11.50
N LEU A 194 8.00 16.89 11.44
CA LEU A 194 8.02 15.88 10.37
C LEU A 194 6.80 14.94 10.48
N PRO A 195 6.05 14.75 9.38
CA PRO A 195 4.84 13.91 9.37
C PRO A 195 5.21 12.41 9.24
N ILE A 196 5.74 11.82 10.33
CA ILE A 196 6.26 10.47 10.30
C ILE A 196 5.17 9.44 10.58
N HIS A 197 4.40 9.57 11.69
CA HIS A 197 3.51 8.50 12.12
C HIS A 197 2.46 8.97 13.13
N ALA A 198 1.19 8.60 12.92
CA ALA A 198 0.04 8.80 13.80
C ALA A 198 -0.17 10.27 14.27
N GLY A 199 0.36 11.25 13.53
CA GLY A 199 0.27 12.66 13.82
C GLY A 199 -1.02 13.32 13.34
N MET A 200 -0.93 14.60 13.00
CA MET A 200 -2.05 15.40 12.53
C MET A 200 -2.71 14.81 11.27
N ASP A 201 -1.90 14.37 10.30
CA ASP A 201 -2.40 13.94 8.99
C ASP A 201 -3.18 12.62 9.07
N GLU A 202 -2.62 11.60 9.70
CA GLU A 202 -3.29 10.29 9.83
C GLU A 202 -4.48 10.35 10.79
N THR A 203 -4.39 11.15 11.86
CA THR A 203 -5.55 11.40 12.72
C THR A 203 -6.67 12.09 11.93
N SER A 204 -6.35 13.06 11.07
CA SER A 204 -7.32 13.74 10.20
C SER A 204 -7.94 12.79 9.19
N MET A 205 -7.14 11.90 8.61
CA MET A 205 -7.59 10.86 7.69
C MET A 205 -8.58 9.92 8.38
N MET A 206 -8.26 9.44 9.57
CA MET A 206 -9.15 8.53 10.32
C MET A 206 -10.42 9.21 10.80
N LEU A 207 -10.37 10.49 11.17
CA LEU A 207 -11.58 11.28 11.41
C LEU A 207 -12.51 11.39 10.19
N PHE A 208 -11.96 11.26 8.99
CA PHE A 208 -12.75 11.22 7.77
C PHE A 208 -13.25 9.81 7.44
N LEU A 209 -12.36 8.79 7.51
CA LEU A 209 -12.66 7.43 7.08
C LEU A 209 -13.47 6.63 8.11
N ARG A 210 -13.06 6.68 9.38
CA ARG A 210 -13.58 5.85 10.47
C ARG A 210 -13.59 6.64 11.79
N PRO A 211 -14.38 7.73 11.88
CA PRO A 211 -14.38 8.61 13.06
C PRO A 211 -14.75 7.88 14.36
N GLU A 212 -15.53 6.82 14.27
CA GLU A 212 -15.92 5.98 15.42
C GLU A 212 -14.77 5.19 16.04
N LEU A 213 -13.66 5.02 15.31
CA LEU A 213 -12.44 4.35 15.78
C LEU A 213 -11.40 5.32 16.35
N VAL A 214 -11.62 6.62 16.24
CA VAL A 214 -10.69 7.63 16.76
C VAL A 214 -11.04 7.98 18.19
N SER A 215 -10.10 7.77 19.11
CA SER A 215 -10.31 8.17 20.52
C SER A 215 -10.40 9.69 20.64
N PRO A 216 -11.46 10.25 21.26
CA PRO A 216 -11.61 11.70 21.42
C PRO A 216 -10.49 12.34 22.25
N LYS A 217 -9.69 11.55 22.97
CA LYS A 217 -8.53 12.01 23.73
C LYS A 217 -7.43 12.61 22.85
N TYR A 218 -7.44 12.38 21.52
CA TYR A 218 -6.46 13.02 20.62
C TYR A 218 -6.47 14.56 20.74
N LYS A 219 -7.60 15.17 21.10
CA LYS A 219 -7.75 16.63 21.26
C LYS A 219 -6.85 17.23 22.34
N THR A 220 -6.38 16.42 23.27
CA THR A 220 -5.49 16.81 24.37
C THR A 220 -4.11 16.15 24.28
N ALA A 221 -3.79 15.54 23.12
CA ALA A 221 -2.50 14.91 22.87
C ALA A 221 -1.36 15.94 22.98
N LYS A 222 -0.29 15.56 23.66
CA LYS A 222 0.92 16.39 23.74
C LYS A 222 1.74 16.19 22.46
N PRO A 223 2.26 17.25 21.82
CA PRO A 223 3.13 17.09 20.67
C PRO A 223 4.36 16.21 20.97
N GLN A 224 4.66 15.30 20.04
CA GLN A 224 5.86 14.44 20.02
C GLN A 224 6.60 14.74 18.70
N SER A 225 7.09 15.96 18.53
CA SER A 225 7.47 16.49 17.23
C SER A 225 8.87 17.10 17.21
N SER A 226 9.50 17.03 16.04
CA SER A 226 10.69 17.76 15.65
C SER A 226 10.74 17.88 14.13
N ASP A 227 11.50 18.83 13.64
CA ASP A 227 11.87 18.98 12.22
C ASP A 227 13.16 18.20 11.87
N LYS A 228 13.73 17.44 12.84
CA LYS A 228 14.95 16.65 12.68
C LYS A 228 14.73 15.20 13.06
N MET A 229 15.17 14.30 12.19
CA MET A 229 15.02 12.85 12.41
C MET A 229 15.77 12.37 13.66
N GLU A 230 16.94 12.93 13.97
CA GLU A 230 17.73 12.58 15.15
C GLU A 230 16.98 12.86 16.46
N ASP A 231 16.20 13.94 16.48
CA ASP A 231 15.37 14.27 17.65
C ASP A 231 14.19 13.30 17.77
N LEU A 232 13.56 12.93 16.64
CA LEU A 232 12.47 11.94 16.63
C LEU A 232 12.97 10.56 17.11
N ILE A 233 14.15 10.13 16.69
CA ILE A 233 14.79 8.91 17.20
C ILE A 233 14.95 8.97 18.73
N ARG A 234 15.42 10.12 19.26
CA ARG A 234 15.57 10.31 20.70
C ARG A 234 14.21 10.28 21.42
N ILE A 235 13.17 10.89 20.84
CA ILE A 235 11.79 10.85 21.36
C ILE A 235 11.29 9.41 21.39
N ALA A 236 11.44 8.66 20.29
CA ALA A 236 10.98 7.28 20.17
C ALA A 236 11.69 6.34 21.16
N ARG A 237 12.97 6.58 21.45
CA ARG A 237 13.76 5.82 22.44
C ARG A 237 13.36 6.11 23.87
N SER A 238 12.63 7.19 24.14
CA SER A 238 12.18 7.49 25.52
C SER A 238 11.27 6.37 26.06
N LYS A 239 11.36 6.11 27.37
CA LYS A 239 10.57 5.06 28.01
C LYS A 239 9.07 5.25 27.80
N ASP A 240 8.62 6.50 27.85
CA ASP A 240 7.21 6.87 27.85
C ASP A 240 6.72 7.37 26.47
N TRP A 241 7.42 7.01 25.39
CA TRP A 241 6.96 7.34 24.04
C TRP A 241 5.58 6.72 23.79
N PRO A 242 4.57 7.53 23.39
CA PRO A 242 3.19 7.09 23.36
C PRO A 242 2.78 6.38 22.04
N GLY A 243 3.72 6.09 21.14
CA GLY A 243 3.44 5.42 19.88
C GLY A 243 3.01 6.36 18.74
N TYR A 244 3.37 7.63 18.79
CA TYR A 244 3.11 8.57 17.69
C TYR A 244 4.16 9.68 17.64
N PHE A 245 4.26 10.29 16.46
CA PHE A 245 4.99 11.53 16.23
C PHE A 245 4.02 12.63 15.80
N GLY A 246 4.48 13.91 15.93
CA GLY A 246 3.67 15.05 15.54
C GLY A 246 2.66 15.48 16.60
N SER A 247 1.58 16.10 16.15
CA SER A 247 0.56 16.71 16.99
C SER A 247 -0.86 16.28 16.62
N PRO A 248 -1.33 15.11 17.08
CA PRO A 248 -2.68 14.62 16.77
C PRO A 248 -3.79 15.62 17.12
N ARG A 249 -3.59 16.48 18.13
CA ARG A 249 -4.59 17.47 18.57
C ARG A 249 -4.94 18.53 17.52
N LEU A 250 -4.07 18.73 16.50
CA LEU A 250 -4.32 19.65 15.40
C LEU A 250 -5.23 19.03 14.32
N ALA A 251 -5.47 17.73 14.41
CA ALA A 251 -6.23 17.00 13.40
C ALA A 251 -7.68 17.47 13.31
N ASN A 252 -8.16 17.50 12.09
CA ASN A 252 -9.57 17.72 11.80
C ASN A 252 -9.97 17.06 10.46
N ARG A 253 -11.25 16.73 10.34
CA ARG A 253 -11.77 16.02 9.17
C ARG A 253 -11.48 16.72 7.82
N SER A 254 -11.42 18.05 7.80
CA SER A 254 -11.19 18.82 6.56
C SER A 254 -9.76 18.71 6.04
N GLN A 255 -8.80 18.27 6.86
CA GLN A 255 -7.41 18.07 6.45
C GLN A 255 -7.23 16.87 5.52
N TYR A 256 -8.18 15.92 5.50
CA TYR A 256 -8.12 14.77 4.61
C TYR A 256 -7.87 15.18 3.16
N GLU A 257 -8.65 16.13 2.62
CA GLU A 257 -8.49 16.61 1.23
C GLU A 257 -7.18 17.37 0.99
N LYS A 258 -6.55 17.86 2.05
CA LYS A 258 -5.28 18.58 1.96
C LYS A 258 -4.06 17.66 1.92
N GLY A 259 -4.20 16.42 2.33
CA GLY A 259 -3.14 15.42 2.36
C GLY A 259 -3.57 14.13 1.68
N TRP A 260 -4.12 13.20 2.44
CA TRP A 260 -4.45 11.86 1.99
C TRP A 260 -5.39 11.80 0.79
N GLY A 261 -6.36 12.72 0.69
CA GLY A 261 -7.24 12.83 -0.49
C GLY A 261 -6.47 13.21 -1.75
N ARG A 262 -5.42 14.03 -1.62
CA ARG A 262 -4.53 14.38 -2.76
C ARG A 262 -3.67 13.19 -3.16
N ALA A 263 -3.10 12.46 -2.20
CA ALA A 263 -2.33 11.25 -2.47
C ALA A 263 -3.18 10.19 -3.19
N SER A 264 -4.44 10.00 -2.77
CA SER A 264 -5.38 9.10 -3.45
C SER A 264 -5.65 9.53 -4.90
N LYS A 265 -5.86 10.82 -5.14
CA LYS A 265 -6.07 11.35 -6.51
C LYS A 265 -4.83 11.15 -7.37
N GLU A 266 -3.63 11.38 -6.82
CA GLU A 266 -2.38 11.19 -7.55
C GLU A 266 -2.12 9.72 -7.86
N ALA A 267 -2.36 8.81 -6.92
CA ALA A 267 -2.25 7.37 -7.15
C ALA A 267 -3.17 6.91 -8.29
N ILE A 268 -4.43 7.36 -8.31
CA ILE A 268 -5.39 7.07 -9.38
C ILE A 268 -4.89 7.63 -10.73
N ASN A 269 -4.44 8.89 -10.75
CA ASN A 269 -3.93 9.54 -11.94
C ASN A 269 -2.73 8.77 -12.54
N ILE A 270 -1.78 8.38 -11.71
CA ILE A 270 -0.61 7.60 -12.14
C ILE A 270 -1.03 6.23 -12.65
N ALA A 271 -1.89 5.52 -11.94
CA ALA A 271 -2.38 4.20 -12.38
C ALA A 271 -3.04 4.27 -13.75
N LEU A 272 -3.90 5.26 -13.99
CA LEU A 272 -4.54 5.45 -15.29
C LEU A 272 -3.54 5.79 -16.39
N LYS A 273 -2.52 6.62 -16.11
CA LYS A 273 -1.44 6.93 -17.07
C LYS A 273 -0.61 5.69 -17.40
N ILE A 274 -0.32 4.81 -16.44
CA ILE A 274 0.37 3.54 -16.68
C ILE A 274 -0.46 2.65 -17.60
N LEU A 275 -1.76 2.54 -17.37
CA LEU A 275 -2.66 1.79 -18.25
C LEU A 275 -2.78 2.42 -19.66
N ASP A 276 -2.42 3.70 -19.82
CA ASP A 276 -2.32 4.43 -21.09
C ASP A 276 -0.90 4.41 -21.71
N GLY A 277 0.04 3.66 -21.11
CA GLY A 277 1.37 3.42 -21.66
C GLY A 277 2.50 4.25 -21.04
N LEU A 278 2.27 4.93 -19.90
CA LEU A 278 3.37 5.51 -19.13
C LEU A 278 4.25 4.37 -18.58
N ASP A 279 5.54 4.44 -18.84
CA ASP A 279 6.52 3.50 -18.30
C ASP A 279 6.75 3.78 -16.81
N GLU A 280 6.30 2.86 -15.95
CA GLU A 280 6.40 2.97 -14.49
C GLU A 280 7.86 3.05 -13.99
N ARG A 281 8.84 2.59 -14.78
CA ARG A 281 10.27 2.63 -14.45
C ARG A 281 10.83 4.06 -14.45
N GLN A 282 10.12 5.00 -15.08
CA GLN A 282 10.49 6.42 -15.08
C GLN A 282 10.04 7.13 -13.81
N ILE A 283 9.24 6.48 -12.97
CA ILE A 283 8.72 7.07 -11.74
C ILE A 283 9.64 6.68 -10.58
N VAL A 284 10.13 7.68 -9.86
CA VAL A 284 10.99 7.46 -8.68
C VAL A 284 10.22 6.72 -7.59
N ARG A 285 10.83 5.68 -7.02
CA ARG A 285 10.29 4.88 -5.92
C ARG A 285 10.77 5.42 -4.57
N PHE A 286 9.89 5.41 -3.60
CA PHE A 286 10.21 5.84 -2.23
C PHE A 286 11.35 5.03 -1.61
N GLY A 287 11.31 3.70 -1.74
CA GLY A 287 12.35 2.83 -1.21
C GLY A 287 13.76 3.11 -1.77
N ASP A 288 13.85 3.62 -3.02
CA ASP A 288 15.13 4.00 -3.62
C ASP A 288 15.55 5.41 -3.19
N GLU A 289 14.62 6.33 -3.01
CA GLU A 289 14.92 7.68 -2.54
C GLU A 289 15.46 7.66 -1.10
N MET A 290 14.88 6.85 -0.23
CA MET A 290 15.31 6.74 1.16
C MET A 290 16.71 6.12 1.34
N LYS A 291 17.23 5.39 0.36
CA LYS A 291 18.64 4.94 0.35
C LYS A 291 19.65 6.10 0.33
N LYS A 292 19.23 7.30 0.00
CA LYS A 292 20.06 8.50 0.00
C LYS A 292 20.14 9.18 1.36
N SER A 293 19.29 8.80 2.31
CA SER A 293 19.20 9.35 3.66
C SER A 293 19.99 8.46 4.63
N ALA A 294 21.09 8.96 5.16
CA ALA A 294 21.91 8.18 6.10
C ALA A 294 21.17 7.75 7.39
N PRO A 295 20.31 8.57 8.00
CA PRO A 295 19.50 8.12 9.14
C PRO A 295 18.56 6.97 8.78
N ASP A 296 17.88 7.04 7.65
CA ASP A 296 16.94 6.00 7.22
C ASP A 296 17.65 4.69 6.90
N VAL A 297 18.80 4.74 6.21
CA VAL A 297 19.63 3.56 5.95
C VAL A 297 20.04 2.87 7.24
N LYS A 298 20.46 3.64 8.24
CA LYS A 298 20.86 3.08 9.54
C LYS A 298 19.69 2.41 10.25
N LEU A 299 18.52 3.04 10.30
CA LEU A 299 17.33 2.46 10.90
C LEU A 299 16.90 1.17 10.20
N ASP A 300 16.96 1.15 8.87
CA ASP A 300 16.67 -0.04 8.07
C ASP A 300 17.64 -1.20 8.37
N GLU A 301 18.93 -0.91 8.50
CA GLU A 301 19.95 -1.91 8.85
C GLU A 301 19.74 -2.47 10.27
N GLU A 302 19.40 -1.62 11.24
CA GLU A 302 19.08 -2.02 12.62
C GLU A 302 17.85 -2.94 12.66
N SER A 303 16.78 -2.59 11.92
CA SER A 303 15.58 -3.41 11.80
C SER A 303 15.88 -4.77 11.14
N LEU A 304 16.60 -4.80 10.03
CA LEU A 304 17.00 -6.05 9.37
C LEU A 304 17.86 -6.95 10.27
N LYS A 305 18.75 -6.38 11.06
CA LYS A 305 19.54 -7.15 12.03
C LYS A 305 18.66 -7.80 13.10
N HIS A 306 17.63 -7.10 13.58
CA HIS A 306 16.65 -7.70 14.48
C HIS A 306 15.90 -8.86 13.83
N GLU A 307 15.54 -8.73 12.53
CA GLU A 307 14.89 -9.80 11.77
C GLU A 307 15.76 -11.06 11.64
N GLU A 308 17.08 -10.90 11.50
CA GLU A 308 18.03 -12.03 11.51
C GLU A 308 17.98 -12.80 12.83
N ASP A 309 17.85 -12.13 13.95
CA ASP A 309 17.69 -12.77 15.26
C ASP A 309 16.37 -13.54 15.36
N ILE A 310 15.28 -12.98 14.83
CA ILE A 310 13.99 -13.69 14.74
C ILE A 310 14.14 -14.95 13.88
N LYS A 311 14.73 -14.80 12.68
CA LYS A 311 14.97 -15.92 11.77
C LYS A 311 15.80 -17.02 12.43
N ARG A 312 16.89 -16.67 13.10
CA ARG A 312 17.76 -17.63 13.80
C ARG A 312 16.97 -18.44 14.85
N LYS A 313 16.16 -17.77 15.68
CA LYS A 313 15.31 -18.46 16.68
C LYS A 313 14.34 -19.46 16.02
N GLN A 314 13.75 -19.10 14.88
CA GLN A 314 12.83 -19.95 14.14
C GLN A 314 13.58 -21.15 13.53
N ASP A 315 14.74 -20.92 12.90
CA ASP A 315 15.55 -21.96 12.28
C ASP A 315 16.09 -22.97 13.33
N GLU A 316 16.54 -22.50 14.50
CA GLU A 316 16.95 -23.35 15.62
C GLU A 316 15.81 -24.26 16.10
N TRP A 317 14.59 -23.72 16.17
CA TRP A 317 13.42 -24.50 16.53
C TRP A 317 13.09 -25.57 15.47
N LEU A 318 13.10 -25.20 14.19
CA LEU A 318 12.84 -26.11 13.06
C LEU A 318 13.88 -27.25 13.06
N LYS A 319 15.15 -26.92 13.21
CA LYS A 319 16.27 -27.89 13.28
C LYS A 319 16.06 -28.85 14.46
N LYS A 320 15.70 -28.36 15.64
CA LYS A 320 15.41 -29.18 16.82
C LYS A 320 14.27 -30.16 16.59
N LYS A 321 13.34 -29.84 15.68
CA LYS A 321 12.19 -30.68 15.31
C LYS A 321 12.44 -31.57 14.09
N GLY A 322 13.59 -31.48 13.45
CA GLY A 322 13.89 -32.22 12.23
C GLY A 322 13.07 -31.78 11.02
N LEU A 323 12.68 -30.48 10.97
CA LEU A 323 11.85 -29.90 9.92
C LEU A 323 12.67 -29.05 8.90
N GLN A 324 13.99 -29.12 8.98
CA GLN A 324 14.95 -28.52 8.03
C GLN A 324 15.80 -29.58 7.39
#